data_8cbb0c753790840a36833b29495073ce
#
_entry.id   8cbb0c753790840a36833b29495073ce
#
_cell.length_a   1.000
_cell.length_b   1.000
_cell.length_c   1.000
_cell.angle_alpha   90.00
_cell.angle_beta   90.00
_cell.angle_gamma   90.00
#
_symmetry.space_group_name_H-M   'P 1'
#
loop_
_entity.id
_entity.type
_entity.pdbx_description
1 polymer ?
#
loop_
_entity_poly.entity_id
_entity_poly.type
_entity_poly.pdbx_seq_one_letter_code
_entity_poly.pdbx_strand_id
1 'polypeptide(L)'
;MAAIGRFQTGDEIFYAKVVDGELYRLRGDIFGSPSFDRKPTRLKGVRTLTPVVPSKVIAVGLNYADHARETGKALPREPLFWFKAATSLIPDGAKIEVPFPNHRTDFEAELCIVIGRRIRNVTPTAAARYILGFTSAQDISDRTIQNSESQWARAKSFDTFTPLGPYVETKIDPHHLTIQLFQNGQLRQNSNTSHLIFNCHQLVSFISTNMTLLPGDVILTGTPSGIGPIKSGDRLEVRIQGLAPLVNSVKCICDLRFTIDERL
;
A
#
# COMPACT_ATOMS: atom_id res chain seq x y z
N MET A 1 11.40 -11.43 -13.57
CA MET A 1 10.37 -10.84 -12.69
C MET A 1 9.01 -11.11 -13.31
N ALA A 2 7.98 -11.30 -12.50
CA ALA A 2 6.63 -11.60 -12.98
C ALA A 2 5.62 -10.61 -12.39
N ALA A 3 5.82 -9.33 -12.74
CA ALA A 3 4.95 -8.26 -12.31
C ALA A 3 3.59 -8.38 -13.00
N ILE A 4 2.51 -8.35 -12.23
CA ILE A 4 1.12 -8.38 -12.73
C ILE A 4 0.45 -7.06 -12.35
N GLY A 5 -0.07 -6.37 -13.35
CA GLY A 5 -0.83 -5.14 -13.19
C GLY A 5 -2.30 -5.30 -13.59
N ARG A 6 -3.12 -4.35 -13.14
CA ARG A 6 -4.52 -4.20 -13.52
C ARG A 6 -4.66 -2.90 -14.32
N PHE A 7 -5.29 -2.99 -15.47
CA PHE A 7 -5.31 -1.93 -16.47
C PHE A 7 -6.71 -1.66 -16.97
N GLN A 8 -6.93 -0.46 -17.50
CA GLN A 8 -8.16 -0.07 -18.16
C GLN A 8 -7.87 0.57 -19.51
N THR A 9 -8.65 0.20 -20.54
CA THR A 9 -8.70 0.87 -21.83
C THR A 9 -10.16 1.01 -22.26
N GLY A 10 -10.64 2.25 -22.47
CA GLY A 10 -12.08 2.50 -22.59
C GLY A 10 -12.82 1.96 -21.35
N ASP A 11 -13.86 1.15 -21.57
CA ASP A 11 -14.64 0.54 -20.49
C ASP A 11 -14.11 -0.84 -20.05
N GLU A 12 -13.10 -1.37 -20.76
CA GLU A 12 -12.56 -2.70 -20.47
C GLU A 12 -11.50 -2.63 -19.37
N ILE A 13 -11.66 -3.47 -18.33
CA ILE A 13 -10.66 -3.70 -17.29
C ILE A 13 -10.07 -5.09 -17.47
N PHE A 14 -8.75 -5.20 -17.41
CA PHE A 14 -8.03 -6.45 -17.60
C PHE A 14 -6.77 -6.52 -16.74
N TYR A 15 -6.27 -7.74 -16.52
CA TYR A 15 -4.96 -7.99 -15.94
C TYR A 15 -3.95 -8.33 -17.03
N ALA A 16 -2.70 -7.94 -16.81
CA ALA A 16 -1.60 -8.31 -17.69
C ALA A 16 -0.31 -8.52 -16.91
N LYS A 17 0.55 -9.42 -17.42
CA LYS A 17 1.94 -9.47 -17.02
C LYS A 17 2.67 -8.32 -17.70
N VAL A 18 3.52 -7.63 -16.93
CA VAL A 18 4.36 -6.53 -17.44
C VAL A 18 5.79 -7.05 -17.62
N VAL A 19 6.32 -6.94 -18.83
CA VAL A 19 7.70 -7.31 -19.15
C VAL A 19 8.28 -6.21 -20.04
N ASP A 20 9.33 -5.54 -19.57
CA ASP A 20 10.03 -4.47 -20.31
C ASP A 20 9.09 -3.38 -20.85
N GLY A 21 8.06 -3.03 -20.07
CA GLY A 21 7.05 -2.04 -20.43
C GLY A 21 5.94 -2.56 -21.37
N GLU A 22 6.03 -3.80 -21.84
CA GLU A 22 4.99 -4.43 -22.65
C GLU A 22 3.99 -5.21 -21.78
N LEU A 23 2.71 -5.21 -22.21
CA LEU A 23 1.61 -5.86 -21.52
C LEU A 23 1.22 -7.17 -22.19
N TYR A 24 1.32 -8.28 -21.47
CA TYR A 24 0.85 -9.60 -21.93
C TYR A 24 -0.43 -9.92 -21.19
N ARG A 25 -1.58 -9.82 -21.87
CA ARG A 25 -2.90 -9.99 -21.25
C ARG A 25 -3.02 -11.32 -20.53
N LEU A 26 -3.57 -11.28 -19.33
CA LEU A 26 -3.86 -12.46 -18.53
C LEU A 26 -5.21 -13.06 -18.97
N ARG A 27 -5.25 -14.38 -19.07
CA ARG A 27 -6.46 -15.18 -19.28
C ARG A 27 -6.74 -16.00 -18.02
N GLY A 28 -8.01 -16.02 -17.61
CA GLY A 28 -8.43 -16.65 -16.38
C GLY A 28 -8.40 -15.72 -15.17
N ASP A 29 -8.25 -16.30 -13.99
CA ASP A 29 -8.26 -15.59 -12.72
C ASP A 29 -6.83 -15.39 -12.20
N ILE A 30 -6.49 -14.16 -11.80
CA ILE A 30 -5.19 -13.82 -11.20
C ILE A 30 -4.89 -14.66 -9.96
N PHE A 31 -5.89 -15.10 -9.22
CA PHE A 31 -5.78 -15.90 -8.00
C PHE A 31 -5.85 -17.41 -8.24
N GLY A 32 -6.09 -17.82 -9.48
CA GLY A 32 -6.16 -19.22 -9.89
C GLY A 32 -4.89 -19.71 -10.58
N SER A 33 -5.08 -20.25 -11.79
CA SER A 33 -3.99 -20.69 -12.67
C SER A 33 -3.96 -19.82 -13.94
N PRO A 34 -3.45 -18.58 -13.83
CA PRO A 34 -3.47 -17.65 -14.96
C PRO A 34 -2.54 -18.13 -16.08
N SER A 35 -2.98 -17.92 -17.32
CA SER A 35 -2.13 -17.98 -18.49
C SER A 35 -1.99 -16.58 -19.11
N PHE A 36 -0.99 -16.39 -19.95
CA PHE A 36 -0.72 -15.09 -20.56
C PHE A 36 -0.65 -15.22 -22.07
N ASP A 37 -1.10 -14.17 -22.78
CA ASP A 37 -0.96 -14.10 -24.20
C ASP A 37 0.51 -14.22 -24.61
N ARG A 38 0.77 -14.87 -25.76
CA ARG A 38 2.14 -15.06 -26.28
C ARG A 38 2.72 -13.79 -26.90
N LYS A 39 1.86 -12.84 -27.31
CA LYS A 39 2.24 -11.57 -27.91
C LYS A 39 1.78 -10.42 -27.04
N PRO A 40 2.52 -9.32 -26.97
CA PRO A 40 2.12 -8.15 -26.21
C PRO A 40 0.85 -7.54 -26.80
N THR A 41 0.02 -7.01 -25.91
CA THR A 41 -1.18 -6.27 -26.25
C THR A 41 -0.81 -4.84 -26.60
N ARG A 42 -1.08 -4.41 -27.84
CA ARG A 42 -0.87 -3.02 -28.29
C ARG A 42 -2.17 -2.24 -28.14
N LEU A 43 -2.33 -1.57 -27.00
CA LEU A 43 -3.50 -0.72 -26.74
C LEU A 43 -3.05 0.74 -26.61
N LYS A 44 -3.87 1.66 -27.14
CA LYS A 44 -3.72 3.10 -26.89
C LYS A 44 -4.53 3.50 -25.66
N GLY A 45 -4.04 4.50 -24.93
CA GLY A 45 -4.80 5.06 -23.80
C GLY A 45 -4.98 4.08 -22.63
N VAL A 46 -4.01 3.20 -22.39
CA VAL A 46 -4.04 2.29 -21.24
C VAL A 46 -3.76 3.06 -19.96
N ARG A 47 -4.65 2.93 -18.97
CA ARG A 47 -4.50 3.48 -17.63
C ARG A 47 -4.19 2.36 -16.65
N THR A 48 -3.18 2.56 -15.82
CA THR A 48 -2.88 1.67 -14.68
C THR A 48 -3.90 1.92 -13.57
N LEU A 49 -4.43 0.84 -13.00
CA LEU A 49 -5.32 0.86 -11.84
C LEU A 49 -4.56 0.30 -10.62
N THR A 50 -5.18 0.39 -9.43
CA THR A 50 -4.69 -0.39 -8.28
C THR A 50 -4.60 -1.86 -8.67
N PRO A 51 -3.49 -2.55 -8.35
CA PRO A 51 -3.22 -3.88 -8.90
C PRO A 51 -4.20 -4.95 -8.45
N VAL A 52 -4.93 -4.71 -7.36
CA VAL A 52 -6.00 -5.56 -6.83
C VAL A 52 -7.16 -4.72 -6.32
N VAL A 53 -8.32 -5.37 -6.09
CA VAL A 53 -9.51 -4.79 -5.45
C VAL A 53 -9.76 -5.57 -4.17
N PRO A 54 -9.22 -5.13 -3.03
CA PRO A 54 -9.31 -5.87 -1.78
C PRO A 54 -10.72 -5.79 -1.16
N SER A 55 -11.11 -6.84 -0.44
CA SER A 55 -12.28 -6.78 0.45
C SER A 55 -11.97 -6.00 1.72
N LYS A 56 -10.71 -5.97 2.12
CA LYS A 56 -10.21 -5.19 3.26
C LYS A 56 -8.75 -4.78 3.04
N VAL A 57 -8.45 -3.59 3.54
CA VAL A 57 -7.11 -3.01 3.59
C VAL A 57 -6.70 -2.98 5.05
N ILE A 58 -5.63 -3.68 5.39
CA ILE A 58 -5.10 -3.79 6.74
C ILE A 58 -3.77 -3.06 6.77
N ALA A 59 -3.57 -2.18 7.74
CA ALA A 59 -2.30 -1.51 7.97
C ALA A 59 -1.75 -1.93 9.33
N VAL A 60 -0.42 -2.04 9.44
CA VAL A 60 0.30 -2.44 10.64
C VAL A 60 1.18 -1.30 11.11
N GLY A 61 1.10 -0.95 12.39
CA GLY A 61 1.87 0.14 12.96
C GLY A 61 2.94 -0.30 13.93
N LEU A 62 4.00 0.55 13.97
CA LEU A 62 5.20 0.36 14.77
C LEU A 62 5.90 -0.97 14.43
N ASN A 63 6.08 -1.21 13.14
CA ASN A 63 6.74 -2.43 12.69
C ASN A 63 8.20 -2.25 12.26
N TYR A 64 8.79 -1.06 12.52
CA TYR A 64 10.22 -0.79 12.40
C TYR A 64 10.75 -0.22 13.71
N ALA A 65 11.86 -0.77 14.22
CA ALA A 65 12.42 -0.36 15.50
C ALA A 65 12.95 1.10 15.51
N ASP A 66 13.47 1.57 14.37
CA ASP A 66 13.92 2.94 14.17
C ASP A 66 12.74 3.93 14.15
N HIS A 67 11.62 3.57 13.54
CA HIS A 67 10.40 4.38 13.57
C HIS A 67 9.77 4.44 14.98
N ALA A 68 9.80 3.33 15.72
CA ALA A 68 9.35 3.35 17.12
C ALA A 68 10.18 4.33 17.96
N ARG A 69 11.51 4.36 17.78
CA ARG A 69 12.41 5.33 18.44
C ARG A 69 12.14 6.77 18.01
N GLU A 70 11.93 7.02 16.71
CA GLU A 70 11.61 8.34 16.15
C GLU A 70 10.34 8.92 16.79
N THR A 71 9.32 8.09 17.02
CA THR A 71 8.02 8.49 17.60
C THR A 71 7.96 8.38 19.10
N GLY A 72 9.05 7.99 19.78
CA GLY A 72 9.11 7.86 21.25
C GLY A 72 8.24 6.75 21.82
N LYS A 73 7.88 5.74 21.02
CA LYS A 73 6.99 4.65 21.42
C LYS A 73 7.78 3.38 21.75
N ALA A 74 7.27 2.60 22.70
CA ALA A 74 7.83 1.30 23.03
C ALA A 74 7.64 0.30 21.88
N LEU A 75 8.57 -0.66 21.76
CA LEU A 75 8.43 -1.75 20.80
C LEU A 75 7.21 -2.61 21.15
N PRO A 76 6.33 -2.91 20.19
CA PRO A 76 5.16 -3.73 20.43
C PRO A 76 5.55 -5.19 20.68
N ARG A 77 4.82 -5.85 21.57
CA ARG A 77 4.96 -7.31 21.82
C ARG A 77 4.25 -8.14 20.77
N GLU A 78 3.20 -7.60 20.16
CA GLU A 78 2.37 -8.18 19.11
C GLU A 78 2.09 -7.14 18.02
N PRO A 79 1.81 -7.55 16.77
CA PRO A 79 1.44 -6.63 15.72
C PRO A 79 0.19 -5.81 16.08
N LEU A 80 0.32 -4.49 16.09
CA LEU A 80 -0.82 -3.58 16.15
C LEU A 80 -1.30 -3.35 14.72
N PHE A 81 -2.58 -3.57 14.45
CA PHE A 81 -3.14 -3.35 13.13
C PHE A 81 -4.50 -2.65 13.20
N TRP A 82 -4.88 -2.00 12.10
CA TRP A 82 -6.18 -1.36 11.90
C TRP A 82 -6.64 -1.56 10.47
N PHE A 83 -7.92 -1.28 10.21
CA PHE A 83 -8.47 -1.25 8.86
C PHE A 83 -8.37 0.14 8.26
N LYS A 84 -8.09 0.20 6.96
CA LYS A 84 -8.26 1.38 6.13
C LYS A 84 -9.47 1.18 5.23
N ALA A 85 -10.20 2.28 4.95
CA ALA A 85 -11.32 2.22 4.02
C ALA A 85 -10.86 1.79 2.62
N ALA A 86 -11.59 0.91 1.96
CA ALA A 86 -11.27 0.50 0.59
C ALA A 86 -11.32 1.67 -0.41
N THR A 87 -12.13 2.70 -0.14
CA THR A 87 -12.20 3.94 -0.93
C THR A 87 -10.95 4.82 -0.81
N SER A 88 -10.09 4.58 0.18
CA SER A 88 -8.82 5.31 0.31
C SER A 88 -7.77 4.89 -0.73
N LEU A 89 -8.00 3.77 -1.45
CA LEU A 89 -7.06 3.24 -2.43
C LEU A 89 -7.00 4.10 -3.70
N ILE A 90 -5.78 4.45 -4.11
CA ILE A 90 -5.52 5.10 -5.40
C ILE A 90 -4.35 4.43 -6.13
N PRO A 91 -4.35 4.42 -7.47
CA PRO A 91 -3.27 3.85 -8.26
C PRO A 91 -2.05 4.78 -8.34
N ASP A 92 -0.99 4.24 -8.93
CA ASP A 92 0.15 5.02 -9.41
C ASP A 92 -0.29 6.17 -10.32
N GLY A 93 0.35 7.33 -10.19
CA GLY A 93 0.05 8.55 -10.95
C GLY A 93 -1.16 9.34 -10.46
N ALA A 94 -2.00 8.79 -9.58
CA ALA A 94 -3.14 9.50 -9.00
C ALA A 94 -2.70 10.56 -7.98
N LYS A 95 -3.60 11.48 -7.64
CA LYS A 95 -3.34 12.55 -6.68
C LYS A 95 -3.78 12.14 -5.28
N ILE A 96 -2.92 12.37 -4.30
CA ILE A 96 -3.27 12.33 -2.89
C ILE A 96 -3.96 13.65 -2.57
N GLU A 97 -5.21 13.60 -2.11
CA GLU A 97 -6.03 14.76 -1.78
C GLU A 97 -6.06 14.96 -0.27
N VAL A 98 -5.42 16.02 0.22
CA VAL A 98 -5.35 16.35 1.65
C VAL A 98 -6.56 17.21 2.02
N PRO A 99 -7.51 16.72 2.84
CA PRO A 99 -8.75 17.41 3.12
C PRO A 99 -8.59 18.60 4.07
N PHE A 100 -7.59 18.57 4.95
CA PHE A 100 -7.34 19.58 5.96
C PHE A 100 -5.96 20.21 5.80
N PRO A 101 -5.80 21.28 5.03
CA PRO A 101 -4.48 21.89 4.74
C PRO A 101 -3.76 22.44 5.99
N ASN A 102 -4.50 22.71 7.07
CA ASN A 102 -3.96 23.18 8.35
C ASN A 102 -3.54 22.04 9.28
N HIS A 103 -3.84 20.80 8.95
CA HIS A 103 -3.37 19.63 9.69
C HIS A 103 -1.99 19.20 9.19
N ARG A 104 -1.21 18.62 10.08
CA ARG A 104 -0.02 17.89 9.67
C ARG A 104 -0.44 16.55 9.10
N THR A 105 -0.22 16.35 7.81
CA THR A 105 -0.40 15.07 7.10
C THR A 105 0.96 14.58 6.62
N ASP A 106 1.35 13.36 6.98
CA ASP A 106 2.65 12.77 6.67
C ASP A 106 2.52 11.65 5.63
N PHE A 107 3.62 11.46 4.85
CA PHE A 107 3.83 10.28 4.02
C PHE A 107 4.41 9.12 4.86
N GLU A 108 4.13 7.89 4.44
CA GLU A 108 4.69 6.65 4.99
C GLU A 108 4.87 5.62 3.86
N ALA A 109 6.14 5.34 3.46
CA ALA A 109 6.44 4.29 2.48
C ALA A 109 6.35 2.92 3.11
N GLU A 110 5.66 1.98 2.45
CA GLU A 110 5.45 0.64 2.97
C GLU A 110 5.57 -0.44 1.89
N LEU A 111 6.14 -1.59 2.26
CA LEU A 111 5.92 -2.82 1.53
C LEU A 111 4.49 -3.30 1.80
N CYS A 112 3.80 -3.76 0.76
CA CYS A 112 2.44 -4.26 0.89
C CYS A 112 2.36 -5.72 0.43
N ILE A 113 1.78 -6.58 1.28
CA ILE A 113 1.50 -7.98 0.99
C ILE A 113 0.16 -8.06 0.28
N VAL A 114 0.08 -8.84 -0.81
CA VAL A 114 -1.18 -9.17 -1.49
C VAL A 114 -1.51 -10.63 -1.25
N ILE A 115 -2.67 -10.91 -0.67
CA ILE A 115 -3.15 -12.27 -0.38
C ILE A 115 -3.57 -12.94 -1.69
N GLY A 116 -3.12 -14.16 -1.92
CA GLY A 116 -3.40 -14.94 -3.12
C GLY A 116 -4.46 -16.01 -2.96
N ARG A 117 -4.70 -16.49 -1.74
CA ARG A 117 -5.65 -17.56 -1.43
C ARG A 117 -6.37 -17.30 -0.13
N ARG A 118 -7.60 -17.80 -0.01
CA ARG A 118 -8.35 -17.75 1.25
C ARG A 118 -7.56 -18.42 2.36
N ILE A 119 -7.39 -17.73 3.48
CA ILE A 119 -6.55 -18.14 4.60
C ILE A 119 -7.24 -17.85 5.94
N ARG A 120 -7.11 -18.80 6.86
CA ARG A 120 -7.57 -18.68 8.25
C ARG A 120 -6.67 -19.53 9.14
N ASN A 121 -6.09 -18.92 10.19
CA ASN A 121 -5.32 -19.58 11.23
C ASN A 121 -4.17 -20.44 10.69
N VAL A 122 -3.19 -19.81 10.02
CA VAL A 122 -2.00 -20.49 9.48
C VAL A 122 -0.75 -20.14 10.27
N THR A 123 0.23 -21.03 10.25
CA THR A 123 1.55 -20.79 10.86
C THR A 123 2.40 -19.87 9.98
N PRO A 124 3.39 -19.13 10.53
CA PRO A 124 4.29 -18.30 9.74
C PRO A 124 5.00 -19.08 8.61
N THR A 125 5.39 -20.33 8.85
CA THR A 125 6.06 -21.19 7.87
C THR A 125 5.14 -21.59 6.69
N ALA A 126 3.83 -21.62 6.91
CA ALA A 126 2.85 -21.90 5.86
C ALA A 126 2.40 -20.64 5.10
N ALA A 127 2.56 -19.45 5.68
CA ALA A 127 1.99 -18.20 5.18
C ALA A 127 2.41 -17.87 3.74
N ALA A 128 3.66 -18.15 3.34
CA ALA A 128 4.18 -17.88 2.00
C ALA A 128 3.31 -18.50 0.88
N ARG A 129 2.67 -19.65 1.13
CA ARG A 129 1.84 -20.36 0.14
C ARG A 129 0.52 -19.64 -0.18
N TYR A 130 0.15 -18.65 0.62
CA TYR A 130 -1.09 -17.92 0.53
C TYR A 130 -0.89 -16.47 0.04
N ILE A 131 0.35 -16.04 -0.10
CA ILE A 131 0.71 -14.73 -0.63
C ILE A 131 0.77 -14.83 -2.16
N LEU A 132 0.09 -13.91 -2.85
CA LEU A 132 0.21 -13.74 -4.31
C LEU A 132 1.55 -13.12 -4.66
N GLY A 133 1.94 -12.09 -3.91
CA GLY A 133 3.13 -11.30 -4.14
C GLY A 133 3.13 -10.02 -3.31
N PHE A 134 3.96 -9.07 -3.74
CA PHE A 134 4.21 -7.82 -3.02
C PHE A 134 4.09 -6.63 -3.96
N THR A 135 3.74 -5.49 -3.40
CA THR A 135 3.65 -4.21 -4.12
C THR A 135 4.08 -3.06 -3.21
N SER A 136 4.32 -1.88 -3.78
CA SER A 136 4.58 -0.67 -3.01
C SER A 136 3.26 -0.05 -2.54
N ALA A 137 3.27 0.58 -1.36
CA ALA A 137 2.14 1.33 -0.84
C ALA A 137 2.60 2.56 -0.06
N GLN A 138 1.65 3.44 0.25
CA GLN A 138 1.81 4.49 1.27
C GLN A 138 0.64 4.45 2.25
N ASP A 139 0.93 4.67 3.54
CA ASP A 139 -0.06 4.87 4.59
C ASP A 139 -0.11 6.35 4.99
N ILE A 140 -0.73 7.17 4.12
CA ILE A 140 -0.87 8.60 4.36
C ILE A 140 -1.66 8.83 5.66
N SER A 141 -1.15 9.72 6.52
CA SER A 141 -1.60 9.85 7.90
C SER A 141 -1.82 11.30 8.29
N ASP A 142 -3.05 11.67 8.65
CA ASP A 142 -3.35 12.94 9.33
C ASP A 142 -2.93 12.83 10.79
N ARG A 143 -1.80 13.43 11.15
CA ARG A 143 -1.22 13.35 12.51
C ARG A 143 -2.02 14.13 13.53
N THR A 144 -2.70 15.18 13.12
CA THR A 144 -3.55 15.99 14.00
C THR A 144 -4.68 15.12 14.54
N ILE A 145 -5.38 14.42 13.65
CA ILE A 145 -6.45 13.49 14.03
C ILE A 145 -5.89 12.27 14.77
N GLN A 146 -4.81 11.67 14.25
CA GLN A 146 -4.20 10.50 14.86
C GLN A 146 -3.80 10.71 16.33
N ASN A 147 -3.33 11.93 16.67
CA ASN A 147 -2.92 12.25 18.03
C ASN A 147 -4.08 12.63 18.95
N SER A 148 -5.23 13.03 18.39
CA SER A 148 -6.42 13.42 19.16
C SER A 148 -7.39 12.28 19.43
N GLU A 149 -7.27 11.17 18.67
CA GLU A 149 -8.20 10.03 18.74
C GLU A 149 -7.49 8.75 19.18
N SER A 150 -8.23 7.87 19.85
CA SER A 150 -7.72 6.54 20.24
C SER A 150 -7.71 5.53 19.09
N GLN A 151 -8.49 5.77 18.03
CA GLN A 151 -8.63 4.90 16.85
C GLN A 151 -8.01 5.57 15.63
N TRP A 152 -7.06 4.91 14.98
CA TRP A 152 -6.31 5.47 13.86
C TRP A 152 -7.01 5.35 12.51
N ALA A 153 -8.05 4.52 12.42
CA ALA A 153 -8.74 4.26 11.15
C ALA A 153 -9.19 5.56 10.45
N ARG A 154 -9.77 6.53 11.17
CA ARG A 154 -10.18 7.81 10.60
C ARG A 154 -9.01 8.62 10.06
N ALA A 155 -7.94 8.77 10.84
CA ALA A 155 -6.76 9.56 10.47
C ALA A 155 -6.03 9.04 9.22
N LYS A 156 -6.25 7.77 8.88
CA LYS A 156 -5.54 7.03 7.84
C LYS A 156 -6.43 6.56 6.68
N SER A 157 -7.76 6.82 6.74
CA SER A 157 -8.74 6.30 5.78
C SER A 157 -9.46 7.35 4.95
N PHE A 158 -8.97 8.60 4.90
CA PHE A 158 -9.51 9.55 3.94
C PHE A 158 -9.36 9.00 2.53
N ASP A 159 -10.29 9.32 1.66
CA ASP A 159 -10.17 9.01 0.24
C ASP A 159 -8.78 9.44 -0.25
N THR A 160 -8.16 8.62 -1.08
CA THR A 160 -6.81 8.81 -1.62
C THR A 160 -5.62 8.58 -0.65
N PHE A 161 -5.85 8.27 0.63
CA PHE A 161 -4.78 8.10 1.63
C PHE A 161 -4.06 6.74 1.57
N THR A 162 -4.38 5.89 0.56
CA THR A 162 -3.69 4.62 0.35
C THR A 162 -3.25 4.45 -1.11
N PRO A 163 -2.19 5.16 -1.54
CA PRO A 163 -1.53 4.84 -2.81
C PRO A 163 -1.07 3.38 -2.80
N LEU A 164 -1.38 2.62 -3.88
CA LEU A 164 -1.08 1.20 -3.99
C LEU A 164 -0.68 0.82 -5.42
N GLY A 165 0.46 0.18 -5.59
CA GLY A 165 0.87 -0.33 -6.88
C GLY A 165 2.29 0.06 -7.31
N PRO A 166 2.54 0.16 -8.61
CA PRO A 166 1.60 -0.06 -9.73
C PRO A 166 1.29 -1.53 -10.02
N TYR A 167 2.19 -2.47 -9.66
CA TYR A 167 2.08 -3.89 -10.01
C TYR A 167 2.32 -4.77 -8.78
N VAL A 168 1.83 -6.01 -8.81
CA VAL A 168 2.19 -7.06 -7.85
C VAL A 168 3.36 -7.85 -8.43
N GLU A 169 4.49 -7.86 -7.74
CA GLU A 169 5.62 -8.75 -8.06
C GLU A 169 5.43 -10.09 -7.35
N THR A 170 5.30 -11.16 -8.14
CA THR A 170 4.95 -12.50 -7.60
C THR A 170 6.16 -13.37 -7.29
N LYS A 171 7.38 -12.93 -7.66
CA LYS A 171 8.62 -13.69 -7.51
C LYS A 171 9.71 -12.84 -6.87
N ILE A 172 9.50 -12.49 -5.62
CA ILE A 172 10.45 -11.69 -4.84
C ILE A 172 10.49 -12.22 -3.40
N ASP A 173 11.68 -12.22 -2.80
CA ASP A 173 11.84 -12.44 -1.36
C ASP A 173 11.63 -11.13 -0.63
N PRO A 174 10.64 -11.01 0.28
CA PRO A 174 10.32 -9.75 0.94
C PRO A 174 11.28 -9.39 2.09
N HIS A 175 12.24 -10.23 2.47
CA HIS A 175 12.95 -10.12 3.74
C HIS A 175 14.19 -9.22 3.71
N HIS A 176 14.70 -8.85 2.52
CA HIS A 176 15.94 -8.10 2.38
C HIS A 176 15.87 -7.02 1.30
N LEU A 177 14.73 -6.32 1.19
CA LEU A 177 14.51 -5.31 0.17
C LEU A 177 14.85 -3.93 0.71
N THR A 178 15.65 -3.16 -0.04
CA THR A 178 15.77 -1.72 0.21
C THR A 178 14.44 -1.03 0.00
N ILE A 179 14.00 -0.21 0.96
CA ILE A 179 12.78 0.60 0.89
C ILE A 179 13.16 2.07 1.06
N GLN A 180 12.72 2.92 0.12
CA GLN A 180 13.05 4.34 0.07
C GLN A 180 11.82 5.16 -0.28
N LEU A 181 11.74 6.39 0.25
CA LEU A 181 10.81 7.40 -0.20
C LEU A 181 11.56 8.68 -0.56
N PHE A 182 11.22 9.23 -1.70
CA PHE A 182 11.69 10.53 -2.17
C PHE A 182 10.52 11.52 -2.21
N GLN A 183 10.73 12.69 -1.59
CA GLN A 183 9.82 13.84 -1.70
C GLN A 183 10.51 14.91 -2.54
N ASN A 184 9.92 15.24 -3.69
CA ASN A 184 10.49 16.22 -4.65
C ASN A 184 11.93 15.89 -5.06
N GLY A 185 12.24 14.59 -5.22
CA GLY A 185 13.58 14.10 -5.55
C GLY A 185 14.55 14.01 -4.37
N GLN A 186 14.17 14.47 -3.19
CA GLN A 186 15.01 14.36 -1.98
C GLN A 186 14.69 13.08 -1.21
N LEU A 187 15.71 12.31 -0.88
CA LEU A 187 15.59 11.09 -0.08
C LEU A 187 15.12 11.45 1.35
N ARG A 188 14.01 10.88 1.80
CA ARG A 188 13.41 11.12 3.11
C ARG A 188 13.43 9.86 3.99
N GLN A 189 12.99 8.74 3.45
CA GLN A 189 13.05 7.44 4.12
C GLN A 189 14.04 6.54 3.40
N ASN A 190 14.88 5.84 4.15
CA ASN A 190 15.84 4.86 3.61
C ASN A 190 16.07 3.76 4.64
N SER A 191 15.61 2.56 4.35
CA SER A 191 15.70 1.41 5.24
C SER A 191 15.74 0.10 4.45
N ASN A 192 15.58 -1.01 5.15
CA ASN A 192 15.51 -2.35 4.58
C ASN A 192 14.43 -3.17 5.29
N THR A 193 13.72 -4.01 4.54
CA THR A 193 12.67 -4.86 5.10
C THR A 193 13.17 -5.90 6.11
N SER A 194 14.47 -6.14 6.17
CA SER A 194 15.09 -6.95 7.25
C SER A 194 14.99 -6.29 8.64
N HIS A 195 14.66 -5.00 8.70
CA HIS A 195 14.46 -4.26 9.96
C HIS A 195 13.02 -4.32 10.46
N LEU A 196 12.11 -5.03 9.77
CA LEU A 196 10.76 -5.29 10.25
C LEU A 196 10.81 -6.04 11.58
N ILE A 197 10.09 -5.56 12.59
CA ILE A 197 9.95 -6.23 13.92
C ILE A 197 9.22 -7.55 13.73
N PHE A 198 8.11 -7.53 12.99
CA PHE A 198 7.37 -8.71 12.56
C PHE A 198 7.48 -8.82 11.04
N ASN A 199 8.09 -9.88 10.54
CA ASN A 199 8.24 -10.09 9.11
C ASN A 199 6.90 -10.41 8.42
N CYS A 200 6.88 -10.36 7.08
CA CYS A 200 5.66 -10.55 6.29
C CYS A 200 4.90 -11.84 6.62
N HIS A 201 5.60 -12.95 6.84
CA HIS A 201 4.97 -14.24 7.15
C HIS A 201 4.36 -14.25 8.57
N GLN A 202 5.02 -13.61 9.52
CA GLN A 202 4.49 -13.46 10.88
C GLN A 202 3.23 -12.57 10.89
N LEU A 203 3.22 -11.49 10.11
CA LEU A 203 2.03 -10.63 9.97
C LEU A 203 0.85 -11.39 9.40
N VAL A 204 1.04 -12.11 8.28
CA VAL A 204 -0.03 -12.92 7.67
C VAL A 204 -0.53 -13.99 8.65
N SER A 205 0.37 -14.68 9.33
CA SER A 205 0.01 -15.66 10.35
C SER A 205 -0.84 -15.03 11.45
N PHE A 206 -0.33 -13.98 12.10
CA PHE A 206 -0.99 -13.29 13.21
C PHE A 206 -2.38 -12.77 12.82
N ILE A 207 -2.49 -12.04 11.71
CA ILE A 207 -3.77 -11.49 11.26
C ILE A 207 -4.76 -12.61 10.90
N SER A 208 -4.28 -13.71 10.32
CA SER A 208 -5.13 -14.86 9.97
C SER A 208 -5.69 -15.61 11.17
N THR A 209 -5.13 -15.47 12.37
CA THR A 209 -5.73 -16.01 13.60
C THR A 209 -6.96 -15.20 14.03
N ASN A 210 -6.96 -13.91 13.75
CA ASN A 210 -8.05 -13.00 14.12
C ASN A 210 -9.21 -13.06 13.12
N MET A 211 -8.91 -13.13 11.82
CA MET A 211 -9.92 -13.07 10.77
C MET A 211 -9.53 -13.87 9.53
N THR A 212 -10.53 -14.24 8.72
CA THR A 212 -10.28 -14.79 7.39
C THR A 212 -9.77 -13.72 6.45
N LEU A 213 -8.63 -13.96 5.79
CA LEU A 213 -8.13 -13.17 4.69
C LEU A 213 -8.60 -13.81 3.37
N LEU A 214 -8.96 -12.99 2.40
CA LEU A 214 -9.46 -13.39 1.08
C LEU A 214 -8.45 -13.05 -0.02
N PRO A 215 -8.51 -13.73 -1.18
CA PRO A 215 -7.71 -13.34 -2.34
C PRO A 215 -7.91 -11.86 -2.68
N GLY A 216 -6.82 -11.14 -2.89
CA GLY A 216 -6.82 -9.71 -3.17
C GLY A 216 -6.78 -8.80 -1.93
N ASP A 217 -7.02 -9.30 -0.71
CA ASP A 217 -6.80 -8.51 0.50
C ASP A 217 -5.34 -8.06 0.60
N VAL A 218 -5.13 -6.88 1.16
CA VAL A 218 -3.80 -6.29 1.27
C VAL A 218 -3.43 -5.97 2.71
N ILE A 219 -2.13 -6.15 3.03
CA ILE A 219 -1.56 -5.83 4.32
C ILE A 219 -0.36 -4.90 4.09
N LEU A 220 -0.49 -3.64 4.53
CA LEU A 220 0.60 -2.69 4.62
C LEU A 220 1.44 -3.05 5.85
N THR A 221 2.77 -3.18 5.68
CA THR A 221 3.62 -3.86 6.68
C THR A 221 4.26 -2.92 7.70
N GLY A 222 3.94 -1.64 7.65
CA GLY A 222 4.58 -0.61 8.46
C GLY A 222 5.67 0.15 7.72
N THR A 223 5.95 1.36 8.19
CA THR A 223 6.90 2.31 7.60
C THR A 223 8.16 2.45 8.44
N PRO A 224 9.35 2.65 7.84
CA PRO A 224 10.59 3.00 8.56
C PRO A 224 10.59 4.47 9.02
N SER A 225 11.63 4.87 9.76
CA SER A 225 11.89 6.27 10.15
C SER A 225 12.07 7.20 8.94
N GLY A 226 11.94 8.52 9.18
CA GLY A 226 12.06 9.57 8.16
C GLY A 226 10.71 10.03 7.60
N ILE A 227 9.60 9.76 8.32
CA ILE A 227 8.28 10.30 7.98
C ILE A 227 8.32 11.83 7.97
N GLY A 228 7.44 12.45 7.20
CA GLY A 228 7.42 13.91 7.12
C GLY A 228 6.18 14.48 6.45
N PRO A 229 5.94 15.79 6.66
CA PRO A 229 4.74 16.44 6.19
C PRO A 229 4.72 16.58 4.67
N ILE A 230 3.51 16.48 4.12
CA ILE A 230 3.20 16.72 2.71
C ILE A 230 2.41 18.02 2.55
N LYS A 231 2.59 18.65 1.38
CA LYS A 231 1.87 19.87 0.99
C LYS A 231 1.46 19.81 -0.49
N SER A 232 0.54 20.66 -0.86
CA SER A 232 0.10 20.77 -2.26
C SER A 232 1.29 21.04 -3.19
N GLY A 233 1.36 20.30 -4.30
CA GLY A 233 2.44 20.36 -5.29
C GLY A 233 3.58 19.37 -5.03
N ASP A 234 3.63 18.72 -3.88
CA ASP A 234 4.66 17.69 -3.62
C ASP A 234 4.47 16.49 -4.55
N ARG A 235 5.61 15.91 -4.94
CA ARG A 235 5.72 14.63 -5.63
C ARG A 235 6.39 13.62 -4.69
N LEU A 236 5.68 12.54 -4.42
CA LEU A 236 6.16 11.42 -3.61
C LEU A 236 6.50 10.24 -4.51
N GLU A 237 7.63 9.60 -4.25
CA GLU A 237 8.06 8.43 -4.99
C GLU A 237 8.58 7.37 -4.03
N VAL A 238 7.86 6.24 -3.93
CA VAL A 238 8.30 5.06 -3.19
C VAL A 238 9.08 4.15 -4.12
N ARG A 239 10.28 3.77 -3.70
CA ARG A 239 11.13 2.79 -4.38
C ARG A 239 11.43 1.64 -3.46
N ILE A 240 11.00 0.44 -3.85
CA ILE A 240 11.34 -0.80 -3.16
C ILE A 240 12.12 -1.67 -4.14
N GLN A 241 13.24 -2.21 -3.68
CA GLN A 241 14.11 -3.04 -4.52
C GLN A 241 13.33 -4.18 -5.16
N GLY A 242 13.42 -4.31 -6.48
CA GLY A 242 12.74 -5.35 -7.26
C GLY A 242 11.25 -5.08 -7.55
N LEU A 243 10.68 -3.97 -7.07
CA LEU A 243 9.33 -3.52 -7.41
C LEU A 243 9.38 -2.30 -8.34
N ALA A 244 8.31 -2.09 -9.10
CA ALA A 244 8.14 -0.87 -9.86
C ALA A 244 7.93 0.33 -8.91
N PRO A 245 8.47 1.52 -9.20
CA PRO A 245 8.25 2.71 -8.38
C PRO A 245 6.76 3.08 -8.32
N LEU A 246 6.31 3.54 -7.15
CA LEU A 246 4.98 4.11 -6.94
C LEU A 246 5.11 5.63 -6.82
N VAL A 247 4.45 6.37 -7.70
CA VAL A 247 4.57 7.83 -7.78
C VAL A 247 3.21 8.48 -7.66
N ASN A 248 3.09 9.43 -6.75
CA ASN A 248 1.87 10.21 -6.57
C ASN A 248 2.20 11.70 -6.35
N SER A 249 1.32 12.58 -6.81
CA SER A 249 1.37 14.01 -6.48
C SER A 249 0.38 14.34 -5.38
N VAL A 250 0.63 15.44 -4.67
CA VAL A 250 -0.22 15.90 -3.57
C VAL A 250 -1.03 17.12 -3.99
N LYS A 251 -2.32 17.17 -3.61
CA LYS A 251 -3.20 18.31 -3.76
C LYS A 251 -3.93 18.54 -2.44
N CYS A 252 -3.90 19.76 -1.92
CA CYS A 252 -4.77 20.13 -0.81
C CYS A 252 -6.14 20.57 -1.36
N ILE A 253 -7.22 20.10 -0.72
CA ILE A 253 -8.59 20.47 -1.08
C ILE A 253 -8.98 21.62 -0.14
N CYS A 254 -9.00 22.86 -0.66
CA CYS A 254 -9.30 24.04 0.13
C CYS A 254 -10.80 24.24 0.45
N ASP A 255 -11.71 23.37 -0.04
CA ASP A 255 -13.16 23.62 -0.06
C ASP A 255 -14.04 22.59 0.65
N LEU A 256 -13.51 21.77 1.53
CA LEU A 256 -14.41 21.02 2.43
C LEU A 256 -14.91 21.95 3.53
N ARG A 257 -15.93 22.75 3.21
CA ARG A 257 -16.74 23.43 4.23
C ARG A 257 -17.55 22.35 4.97
N PHE A 258 -17.00 21.78 6.03
CA PHE A 258 -17.84 21.20 7.06
C PHE A 258 -18.49 22.37 7.82
N THR A 259 -19.62 22.86 7.31
CA THR A 259 -20.55 23.63 8.14
C THR A 259 -21.15 22.64 9.14
N ILE A 260 -20.50 22.51 10.29
CA ILE A 260 -21.21 22.02 11.47
C ILE A 260 -22.24 23.13 11.76
N ASP A 261 -23.52 22.83 11.53
CA ASP A 261 -24.60 23.67 11.96
C ASP A 261 -24.52 23.72 13.50
N GLU A 262 -24.07 24.84 14.06
CA GLU A 262 -23.92 25.06 15.50
C GLU A 262 -25.27 25.03 16.27
N ARG A 263 -26.32 24.46 15.65
CA ARG A 263 -27.65 24.33 16.22
C ARG A 263 -28.02 22.88 16.56
N LEU A 264 -27.22 22.25 17.44
CA LEU A 264 -27.65 21.09 18.23
C LEU A 264 -27.25 21.27 19.67
#